data_f27e163cdf117142dad4390ba06746a0
#
_entry.id   f27e163cdf117142dad4390ba06746a0
#
_cell.length_a   1.000
_cell.length_b   1.000
_cell.length_c   1.000
_cell.angle_alpha   90.00
_cell.angle_beta   90.00
_cell.angle_gamma   90.00
#
_symmetry.space_group_name_H-M   'P 1'
#
loop_
_entity.id
_entity.type
_entity.pdbx_description
1 polymer ?
#
loop_
_entity_poly.entity_id
_entity_poly.type
_entity_poly.pdbx_seq_one_letter_code
_entity_poly.pdbx_strand_id
1 'polypeptide(L)'
;ILESAENQQLYAYVAQAELAEYKIGILRELVKIYPQGEFLTAAEKELGKEKAQVNTCLDKAIKQKNGTFASRYLSYFREINFNISESTDKKMNFLSRNFPMNDLELLNSNAYHHFIVSYLKKYEPSEYLNAVREILDYLKQGNQEIFSKMFDYVLTGFESMERYDDLYQLSVEYGNSCSTDGNLKTRVKSYTDLRVGAKAPDFEIETIDGEDVVLSQMKNDYT
;
A
#
# COMPACT_ATOMS: atom_id res chain seq x y z
N ILE A 1 -1.09 -29.93 -2.11
CA ILE A 1 -1.27 -28.49 -2.33
C ILE A 1 -0.85 -28.11 -3.77
N LEU A 2 0.25 -28.68 -4.30
CA LEU A 2 0.73 -28.41 -5.66
C LEU A 2 -0.19 -28.95 -6.77
N GLU A 3 -1.09 -29.87 -6.45
CA GLU A 3 -2.03 -30.49 -7.40
C GLU A 3 -3.35 -29.71 -7.55
N SER A 4 -3.56 -28.63 -6.80
CA SER A 4 -4.74 -27.79 -6.97
C SER A 4 -4.72 -27.09 -8.33
N ALA A 5 -5.83 -27.19 -9.05
CA ALA A 5 -5.98 -26.54 -10.36
C ALA A 5 -5.85 -25.00 -10.28
N GLU A 6 -6.15 -24.40 -9.13
CA GLU A 6 -5.92 -22.98 -8.88
C GLU A 6 -4.44 -22.65 -8.71
N ASN A 7 -3.70 -23.49 -7.96
CA ASN A 7 -2.27 -23.33 -7.80
C ASN A 7 -1.53 -23.50 -9.13
N GLN A 8 -1.91 -24.47 -9.94
CA GLN A 8 -1.34 -24.65 -11.28
C GLN A 8 -1.55 -23.41 -12.16
N GLN A 9 -2.73 -22.83 -12.12
CA GLN A 9 -3.04 -21.58 -12.84
C GLN A 9 -2.18 -20.43 -12.36
N LEU A 10 -2.06 -20.25 -11.04
CA LEU A 10 -1.26 -19.20 -10.42
C LEU A 10 0.23 -19.34 -10.77
N TYR A 11 0.79 -20.53 -10.56
CA TYR A 11 2.22 -20.80 -10.86
C TYR A 11 2.55 -20.66 -12.34
N ALA A 12 1.65 -21.10 -13.23
CA ALA A 12 1.86 -20.92 -14.67
C ALA A 12 1.92 -19.44 -15.07
N TYR A 13 1.07 -18.61 -14.46
CA TYR A 13 1.15 -17.15 -14.66
C TYR A 13 2.42 -16.57 -14.06
N VAL A 14 2.75 -16.89 -12.79
CA VAL A 14 3.92 -16.34 -12.09
C VAL A 14 5.20 -16.61 -12.85
N ALA A 15 5.42 -17.84 -13.31
CA ALA A 15 6.62 -18.20 -14.08
C ALA A 15 6.78 -17.40 -15.38
N GLN A 16 5.67 -17.10 -16.07
CA GLN A 16 5.69 -16.27 -17.28
C GLN A 16 5.89 -14.78 -16.95
N ALA A 17 5.23 -14.30 -15.89
CA ALA A 17 5.34 -12.92 -15.45
C ALA A 17 6.75 -12.56 -14.97
N GLU A 18 7.39 -13.41 -14.18
CA GLU A 18 8.76 -13.19 -13.69
C GLU A 18 9.76 -12.99 -14.83
N LEU A 19 9.70 -13.87 -15.85
CA LEU A 19 10.59 -13.72 -17.02
C LEU A 19 10.31 -12.44 -17.79
N ALA A 20 9.04 -12.11 -17.97
CA ALA A 20 8.65 -10.89 -18.69
C ALA A 20 8.99 -9.62 -17.89
N GLU A 21 8.81 -9.61 -16.57
CA GLU A 21 9.20 -8.49 -15.70
C GLU A 21 10.70 -8.24 -15.74
N TYR A 22 11.52 -9.30 -15.76
CA TYR A 22 12.96 -9.17 -15.92
C TYR A 22 13.33 -8.47 -17.26
N LYS A 23 12.73 -8.91 -18.38
CA LYS A 23 12.94 -8.27 -19.69
C LYS A 23 12.44 -6.82 -19.71
N ILE A 24 11.25 -6.57 -19.16
CA ILE A 24 10.66 -5.23 -19.03
C ILE A 24 11.58 -4.32 -18.22
N GLY A 25 12.18 -4.82 -17.14
CA GLY A 25 13.15 -4.09 -16.32
C GLY A 25 14.36 -3.64 -17.16
N ILE A 26 14.98 -4.56 -17.88
CA ILE A 26 16.11 -4.24 -18.77
C ILE A 26 15.72 -3.22 -19.83
N LEU A 27 14.59 -3.41 -20.51
CA LEU A 27 14.13 -2.51 -21.57
C LEU A 27 13.82 -1.11 -21.03
N ARG A 28 13.26 -0.98 -19.83
CA ARG A 28 13.04 0.32 -19.17
C ARG A 28 14.35 1.06 -18.89
N GLU A 29 15.37 0.37 -18.44
CA GLU A 29 16.68 1.01 -18.22
C GLU A 29 17.32 1.43 -19.54
N LEU A 30 17.22 0.62 -20.60
CA LEU A 30 17.70 0.98 -21.93
C LEU A 30 17.00 2.23 -22.47
N VAL A 31 15.68 2.31 -22.36
CA VAL A 31 14.89 3.49 -22.78
C VAL A 31 15.32 4.76 -22.02
N LYS A 32 15.70 4.66 -20.74
CA LYS A 32 16.20 5.82 -19.97
C LYS A 32 17.59 6.28 -20.43
N ILE A 33 18.47 5.33 -20.76
CA ILE A 33 19.87 5.62 -21.11
C ILE A 33 20.00 6.22 -22.52
N TYR A 34 19.15 5.79 -23.45
CA TYR A 34 19.19 6.24 -24.84
C TYR A 34 18.11 7.31 -25.11
N PRO A 35 18.46 8.61 -25.15
CA PRO A 35 17.47 9.69 -25.23
C PRO A 35 16.83 9.84 -26.61
N GLN A 36 17.45 9.29 -27.69
CA GLN A 36 16.96 9.37 -29.05
C GLN A 36 17.62 8.34 -29.98
N GLY A 37 17.03 8.15 -31.16
CA GLY A 37 17.59 7.34 -32.25
C GLY A 37 16.82 6.03 -32.51
N GLU A 38 17.27 5.28 -33.51
CA GLU A 38 16.61 4.04 -33.93
C GLU A 38 16.58 2.97 -32.85
N PHE A 39 17.63 2.92 -32.03
CA PHE A 39 17.70 1.97 -30.90
C PHE A 39 16.63 2.26 -29.85
N LEU A 40 16.42 3.55 -29.50
CA LEU A 40 15.34 3.92 -28.58
C LEU A 40 13.97 3.46 -29.10
N THR A 41 13.69 3.77 -30.37
CA THR A 41 12.43 3.36 -31.00
C THR A 41 12.22 1.84 -30.99
N ALA A 42 13.30 1.08 -31.23
CA ALA A 42 13.25 -0.38 -31.17
C ALA A 42 13.03 -0.89 -29.75
N ALA A 43 13.70 -0.32 -28.74
CA ALA A 43 13.56 -0.68 -27.34
C ALA A 43 12.14 -0.35 -26.81
N GLU A 44 11.59 0.81 -27.13
CA GLU A 44 10.21 1.18 -26.78
C GLU A 44 9.17 0.24 -27.40
N LYS A 45 9.36 -0.10 -28.68
CA LYS A 45 8.50 -1.06 -29.38
C LYS A 45 8.53 -2.43 -28.71
N GLU A 46 9.71 -2.92 -28.35
CA GLU A 46 9.85 -4.21 -27.69
C GLU A 46 9.30 -4.18 -26.26
N LEU A 47 9.52 -3.09 -25.51
CA LEU A 47 8.91 -2.86 -24.19
C LEU A 47 7.37 -2.91 -24.28
N GLY A 48 6.79 -2.29 -25.30
CA GLY A 48 5.36 -2.33 -25.56
C GLY A 48 4.85 -3.76 -25.83
N LYS A 49 5.58 -4.56 -26.58
CA LYS A 49 5.22 -5.96 -26.86
C LYS A 49 5.28 -6.84 -25.61
N GLU A 50 6.36 -6.76 -24.83
CA GLU A 50 6.50 -7.56 -23.60
C GLU A 50 5.39 -7.21 -22.60
N LYS A 51 5.05 -5.93 -22.41
CA LYS A 51 3.91 -5.50 -21.58
C LYS A 51 2.57 -6.05 -22.10
N ALA A 52 2.32 -5.98 -23.41
CA ALA A 52 1.09 -6.51 -23.99
C ALA A 52 0.98 -8.04 -23.83
N GLN A 53 2.10 -8.74 -23.92
CA GLN A 53 2.16 -10.19 -23.73
C GLN A 53 1.82 -10.56 -22.26
N VAL A 54 2.39 -9.87 -21.28
CA VAL A 54 2.06 -10.08 -19.84
C VAL A 54 0.57 -9.86 -19.61
N ASN A 55 0.02 -8.75 -20.09
CA ASN A 55 -1.40 -8.45 -19.94
C ASN A 55 -2.30 -9.52 -20.60
N THR A 56 -1.89 -10.03 -21.77
CA THR A 56 -2.61 -11.10 -22.45
C THR A 56 -2.57 -12.42 -21.66
N CYS A 57 -1.43 -12.75 -21.06
CA CYS A 57 -1.30 -13.94 -20.20
C CYS A 57 -2.14 -13.80 -18.93
N LEU A 58 -2.12 -12.61 -18.31
CA LEU A 58 -2.92 -12.30 -17.13
C LEU A 58 -4.41 -12.41 -17.42
N ASP A 59 -4.89 -11.82 -18.51
CA ASP A 59 -6.29 -11.91 -18.93
C ASP A 59 -6.75 -13.34 -19.20
N LYS A 60 -5.90 -14.16 -19.82
CA LYS A 60 -6.16 -15.59 -20.02
C LYS A 60 -6.27 -16.31 -18.67
N ALA A 61 -5.32 -16.08 -17.76
CA ALA A 61 -5.31 -16.71 -16.44
C ALA A 61 -6.56 -16.31 -15.64
N ILE A 62 -6.97 -15.05 -15.62
CA ILE A 62 -8.18 -14.59 -14.93
C ILE A 62 -9.45 -15.24 -15.52
N LYS A 63 -9.55 -15.31 -16.85
CA LYS A 63 -10.75 -15.86 -17.53
C LYS A 63 -10.86 -17.37 -17.41
N GLN A 64 -9.77 -18.09 -17.25
CA GLN A 64 -9.73 -19.55 -17.28
C GLN A 64 -10.59 -20.20 -16.19
N LYS A 65 -10.68 -19.60 -15.00
CA LYS A 65 -11.53 -20.01 -13.89
C LYS A 65 -12.08 -18.79 -13.15
N ASN A 66 -12.99 -18.06 -13.80
CA ASN A 66 -13.62 -16.89 -13.21
C ASN A 66 -14.30 -17.20 -11.86
N GLY A 67 -14.13 -16.32 -10.88
CA GLY A 67 -14.70 -16.44 -9.54
C GLY A 67 -13.85 -17.23 -8.52
N THR A 68 -12.76 -17.88 -8.94
CA THR A 68 -11.83 -18.54 -8.00
C THR A 68 -10.97 -17.52 -7.25
N PHE A 69 -10.39 -17.93 -6.11
CA PHE A 69 -9.41 -17.11 -5.39
C PHE A 69 -8.25 -16.68 -6.31
N ALA A 70 -7.68 -17.61 -7.08
CA ALA A 70 -6.58 -17.32 -8.00
C ALA A 70 -6.97 -16.26 -9.04
N SER A 71 -8.17 -16.33 -9.63
CA SER A 71 -8.61 -15.34 -10.62
C SER A 71 -8.82 -13.94 -10.01
N ARG A 72 -9.39 -13.88 -8.79
CA ARG A 72 -9.53 -12.62 -8.05
C ARG A 72 -8.16 -12.05 -7.69
N TYR A 73 -7.30 -12.87 -7.10
CA TYR A 73 -5.93 -12.48 -6.74
C TYR A 73 -5.16 -11.93 -7.94
N LEU A 74 -5.15 -12.64 -9.07
CA LEU A 74 -4.46 -12.21 -10.28
C LEU A 74 -5.00 -10.90 -10.86
N SER A 75 -6.26 -10.57 -10.64
CA SER A 75 -6.84 -9.31 -11.13
C SER A 75 -6.15 -8.05 -10.57
N TYR A 76 -5.49 -8.17 -9.40
CA TYR A 76 -4.73 -7.08 -8.77
C TYR A 76 -3.37 -6.81 -9.39
N PHE A 77 -2.88 -7.72 -10.22
CA PHE A 77 -1.62 -7.53 -10.93
C PHE A 77 -1.78 -6.79 -12.27
N ARG A 78 -3.00 -6.39 -12.61
CA ARG A 78 -3.24 -5.56 -13.78
C ARG A 78 -2.57 -4.20 -13.61
N GLU A 79 -1.99 -3.70 -14.70
CA GLU A 79 -1.41 -2.36 -14.71
C GLU A 79 -2.51 -1.32 -14.38
N ILE A 80 -2.22 -0.49 -13.39
CA ILE A 80 -3.11 0.60 -12.98
C ILE A 80 -3.04 1.70 -14.03
N ASN A 81 -4.12 1.89 -14.77
CA ASN A 81 -4.23 2.90 -15.80
C ASN A 81 -5.30 3.93 -15.41
N PHE A 82 -4.90 4.99 -14.74
CA PHE A 82 -5.70 6.20 -14.55
C PHE A 82 -4.80 7.43 -14.61
N ASN A 83 -5.40 8.58 -14.88
CA ASN A 83 -4.68 9.85 -14.86
C ASN A 83 -4.80 10.46 -13.46
N ILE A 84 -3.67 10.73 -12.80
CA ILE A 84 -3.61 11.34 -11.47
C ILE A 84 -4.27 12.73 -11.42
N SER A 85 -4.31 13.44 -12.55
CA SER A 85 -4.96 14.76 -12.66
C SER A 85 -6.49 14.70 -12.79
N GLU A 86 -7.09 13.49 -12.76
CA GLU A 86 -8.54 13.35 -12.80
C GLU A 86 -9.21 13.82 -11.50
N SER A 87 -10.50 14.16 -11.60
CA SER A 87 -11.29 14.56 -10.43
C SER A 87 -11.40 13.41 -9.41
N THR A 88 -11.61 13.76 -8.14
CA THR A 88 -11.82 12.81 -7.05
C THR A 88 -12.88 11.76 -7.37
N ASP A 89 -14.01 12.17 -7.97
CA ASP A 89 -15.09 11.25 -8.36
C ASP A 89 -14.62 10.16 -9.34
N LYS A 90 -13.80 10.54 -10.31
CA LYS A 90 -13.24 9.56 -11.27
C LYS A 90 -12.25 8.61 -10.62
N LYS A 91 -11.43 9.10 -9.70
CA LYS A 91 -10.52 8.28 -8.91
C LYS A 91 -11.28 7.31 -8.01
N MET A 92 -12.34 7.76 -7.34
CA MET A 92 -13.21 6.89 -6.54
C MET A 92 -13.91 5.84 -7.40
N ASN A 93 -14.38 6.18 -8.59
CA ASN A 93 -14.93 5.23 -9.55
C ASN A 93 -13.88 4.22 -10.02
N PHE A 94 -12.63 4.64 -10.19
CA PHE A 94 -11.54 3.73 -10.51
C PHE A 94 -11.29 2.75 -9.35
N LEU A 95 -11.17 3.25 -8.12
CA LEU A 95 -10.99 2.43 -6.92
C LEU A 95 -12.12 1.42 -6.76
N SER A 96 -13.37 1.84 -6.91
CA SER A 96 -14.55 0.97 -6.76
C SER A 96 -14.60 -0.20 -7.76
N ARG A 97 -14.02 -0.02 -8.94
CA ARG A 97 -13.96 -1.05 -9.98
C ARG A 97 -12.77 -1.99 -9.86
N ASN A 98 -11.69 -1.52 -9.27
CA ASN A 98 -10.40 -2.22 -9.32
C ASN A 98 -9.88 -2.65 -7.95
N PHE A 99 -10.46 -2.14 -6.88
CA PHE A 99 -10.01 -2.41 -5.51
C PHE A 99 -11.19 -2.85 -4.62
N PRO A 100 -11.42 -4.15 -4.39
CA PRO A 100 -12.53 -4.62 -3.57
C PRO A 100 -12.30 -4.29 -2.10
N MET A 101 -13.23 -3.57 -1.51
CA MET A 101 -13.19 -3.18 -0.11
C MET A 101 -13.78 -4.24 0.85
N ASN A 102 -14.23 -5.40 0.33
CA ASN A 102 -14.95 -6.41 1.11
C ASN A 102 -14.46 -7.86 0.90
N ASP A 103 -13.38 -8.10 0.16
CA ASP A 103 -12.87 -9.45 -0.09
C ASP A 103 -11.88 -9.89 1.01
N LEU A 104 -12.41 -10.41 2.12
CA LEU A 104 -11.60 -10.89 3.26
C LEU A 104 -10.68 -12.07 2.90
N GLU A 105 -11.01 -12.89 1.91
CA GLU A 105 -10.14 -14.00 1.52
C GLU A 105 -8.80 -13.51 0.98
N LEU A 106 -8.81 -12.38 0.26
CA LEU A 106 -7.61 -11.76 -0.28
C LEU A 106 -6.75 -11.06 0.79
N LEU A 107 -7.30 -10.80 1.98
CA LEU A 107 -6.58 -10.12 3.06
C LEU A 107 -5.34 -10.89 3.55
N ASN A 108 -5.37 -12.23 3.44
CA ASN A 108 -4.25 -13.11 3.79
C ASN A 108 -3.21 -13.25 2.65
N SER A 109 -3.36 -12.50 1.57
CA SER A 109 -2.42 -12.40 0.46
C SER A 109 -1.78 -11.03 0.40
N ASN A 110 -0.85 -10.83 -0.54
CA ASN A 110 -0.26 -9.51 -0.79
C ASN A 110 -1.05 -8.66 -1.79
N ALA A 111 -2.25 -9.07 -2.20
CA ALA A 111 -3.04 -8.40 -3.24
C ALA A 111 -3.30 -6.92 -2.90
N TYR A 112 -3.78 -6.66 -1.69
CA TYR A 112 -4.04 -5.30 -1.21
C TYR A 112 -2.76 -4.45 -1.13
N HIS A 113 -1.68 -5.01 -0.61
CA HIS A 113 -0.38 -4.33 -0.54
C HIS A 113 0.15 -3.99 -1.93
N HIS A 114 0.09 -4.97 -2.85
CA HIS A 114 0.49 -4.77 -4.23
C HIS A 114 -0.30 -3.65 -4.91
N PHE A 115 -1.62 -3.62 -4.70
CA PHE A 115 -2.47 -2.57 -5.25
C PHE A 115 -2.08 -1.18 -4.70
N ILE A 116 -1.95 -1.04 -3.37
CA ILE A 116 -1.57 0.24 -2.74
C ILE A 116 -0.23 0.73 -3.30
N VAL A 117 0.79 -0.13 -3.32
CA VAL A 117 2.10 0.23 -3.86
C VAL A 117 2.03 0.62 -5.34
N SER A 118 1.26 -0.12 -6.14
CA SER A 118 1.07 0.17 -7.56
C SER A 118 0.31 1.47 -7.81
N TYR A 119 -0.62 1.81 -6.94
CA TYR A 119 -1.34 3.08 -6.96
C TYR A 119 -0.40 4.23 -6.62
N LEU A 120 0.37 4.12 -5.54
CA LEU A 120 1.32 5.15 -5.10
C LEU A 120 2.43 5.40 -6.12
N LYS A 121 2.87 4.39 -6.87
CA LYS A 121 3.85 4.55 -7.96
C LYS A 121 3.41 5.49 -9.08
N LYS A 122 2.16 5.89 -9.14
CA LYS A 122 1.66 6.89 -10.11
C LYS A 122 1.86 8.33 -9.64
N TYR A 123 2.17 8.53 -8.37
CA TYR A 123 2.34 9.83 -7.73
C TYR A 123 3.79 10.12 -7.42
N GLU A 124 4.14 11.40 -7.35
CA GLU A 124 5.41 11.81 -6.79
C GLU A 124 5.43 11.61 -5.27
N PRO A 125 6.60 11.37 -4.64
CA PRO A 125 6.67 11.16 -3.20
C PRO A 125 6.03 12.26 -2.34
N SER A 126 6.06 13.50 -2.81
CA SER A 126 5.41 14.65 -2.14
C SER A 126 3.88 14.56 -2.10
N GLU A 127 3.28 13.75 -2.98
CA GLU A 127 1.84 13.59 -3.13
C GLU A 127 1.31 12.33 -2.45
N TYR A 128 2.18 11.48 -1.86
CA TYR A 128 1.79 10.19 -1.27
C TYR A 128 0.74 10.34 -0.18
N LEU A 129 0.80 11.37 0.64
CA LEU A 129 -0.20 11.61 1.69
C LEU A 129 -1.61 11.75 1.08
N ASN A 130 -1.74 12.53 0.02
CA ASN A 130 -3.03 12.73 -0.64
C ASN A 130 -3.51 11.46 -1.34
N ALA A 131 -2.62 10.74 -2.01
CA ALA A 131 -2.94 9.47 -2.66
C ALA A 131 -3.39 8.39 -1.65
N VAL A 132 -2.77 8.36 -0.48
CA VAL A 132 -3.15 7.46 0.61
C VAL A 132 -4.53 7.83 1.19
N ARG A 133 -4.81 9.13 1.36
CA ARG A 133 -6.15 9.58 1.77
C ARG A 133 -7.23 9.09 0.81
N GLU A 134 -6.99 9.19 -0.50
CA GLU A 134 -7.94 8.68 -1.51
C GLU A 134 -8.25 7.18 -1.30
N ILE A 135 -7.21 6.36 -1.03
CA ILE A 135 -7.38 4.93 -0.77
C ILE A 135 -8.12 4.69 0.56
N LEU A 136 -7.71 5.37 1.63
CA LEU A 136 -8.27 5.15 2.98
C LEU A 136 -9.73 5.62 3.06
N ASP A 137 -10.07 6.76 2.43
CA ASP A 137 -11.45 7.25 2.35
C ASP A 137 -12.36 6.28 1.59
N TYR A 138 -11.82 5.62 0.57
CA TYR A 138 -12.53 4.57 -0.12
C TYR A 138 -12.69 3.33 0.77
N LEU A 139 -11.60 2.82 1.36
CA LEU A 139 -11.63 1.61 2.19
C LEU A 139 -12.48 1.75 3.45
N LYS A 140 -12.56 2.95 4.02
CA LYS A 140 -13.38 3.26 5.19
C LYS A 140 -14.87 2.99 4.99
N GLN A 141 -15.32 2.96 3.74
CA GLN A 141 -16.71 2.66 3.38
C GLN A 141 -17.00 1.15 3.32
N GLY A 142 -15.98 0.32 3.36
CA GLY A 142 -16.06 -1.13 3.22
C GLY A 142 -15.86 -1.90 4.53
N ASN A 143 -15.24 -3.07 4.41
CA ASN A 143 -14.98 -3.94 5.55
C ASN A 143 -13.95 -3.33 6.50
N GLN A 144 -14.30 -3.26 7.78
CA GLN A 144 -13.50 -2.62 8.83
C GLN A 144 -12.17 -3.34 9.10
N GLU A 145 -12.10 -4.65 8.93
CA GLU A 145 -10.86 -5.41 9.12
C GLU A 145 -9.88 -5.12 7.99
N ILE A 146 -10.37 -5.06 6.75
CA ILE A 146 -9.56 -4.67 5.58
C ILE A 146 -9.03 -3.24 5.77
N PHE A 147 -9.91 -2.30 6.14
CA PHE A 147 -9.51 -0.93 6.42
C PHE A 147 -8.40 -0.87 7.48
N SER A 148 -8.59 -1.51 8.63
CA SER A 148 -7.63 -1.47 9.74
C SER A 148 -6.26 -2.05 9.36
N LYS A 149 -6.23 -3.20 8.66
CA LYS A 149 -4.97 -3.80 8.19
C LYS A 149 -4.27 -2.96 7.14
N MET A 150 -5.02 -2.37 6.20
CA MET A 150 -4.41 -1.50 5.18
C MET A 150 -3.94 -0.18 5.76
N PHE A 151 -4.64 0.35 6.76
CA PHE A 151 -4.19 1.53 7.48
C PHE A 151 -2.89 1.26 8.25
N ASP A 152 -2.78 0.13 8.96
CA ASP A 152 -1.54 -0.28 9.63
C ASP A 152 -0.38 -0.47 8.63
N TYR A 153 -0.65 -1.07 7.48
CA TYR A 153 0.33 -1.20 6.40
C TYR A 153 0.84 0.16 5.89
N VAL A 154 -0.08 1.10 5.68
CA VAL A 154 0.26 2.46 5.26
C VAL A 154 1.12 3.17 6.31
N LEU A 155 0.73 3.10 7.60
CA LEU A 155 1.52 3.67 8.70
C LEU A 155 2.94 3.09 8.72
N THR A 156 3.09 1.78 8.52
CA THR A 156 4.41 1.12 8.44
C THR A 156 5.24 1.65 7.27
N GLY A 157 4.61 1.88 6.12
CA GLY A 157 5.28 2.46 4.97
C GLY A 157 5.79 3.88 5.21
N PHE A 158 4.96 4.75 5.79
CA PHE A 158 5.33 6.13 6.12
C PHE A 158 6.39 6.20 7.23
N GLU A 159 6.32 5.31 8.23
CA GLU A 159 7.34 5.19 9.27
C GLU A 159 8.71 4.79 8.67
N SER A 160 8.72 3.82 7.75
CA SER A 160 9.94 3.39 7.05
C SER A 160 10.54 4.49 6.17
N MET A 161 9.74 5.46 5.76
CA MET A 161 10.17 6.65 5.02
C MET A 161 10.47 7.86 5.93
N GLU A 162 10.39 7.69 7.25
CA GLU A 162 10.60 8.75 8.27
C GLU A 162 9.66 9.96 8.10
N ARG A 163 8.45 9.75 7.57
CA ARG A 163 7.47 10.80 7.30
C ARG A 163 6.56 11.04 8.51
N TYR A 164 7.12 11.49 9.61
CA TYR A 164 6.44 11.61 10.91
C TYR A 164 5.29 12.62 10.92
N ASP A 165 5.38 13.72 10.17
CA ASP A 165 4.28 14.69 10.06
C ASP A 165 3.08 14.10 9.34
N ASP A 166 3.30 13.27 8.33
CA ASP A 166 2.23 12.56 7.62
C ASP A 166 1.61 11.47 8.50
N LEU A 167 2.43 10.73 9.26
CA LEU A 167 1.95 9.76 10.26
C LEU A 167 1.03 10.42 11.28
N TYR A 168 1.39 11.60 11.78
CA TYR A 168 0.54 12.37 12.68
C TYR A 168 -0.79 12.72 12.02
N GLN A 169 -0.77 13.29 10.80
CA GLN A 169 -1.98 13.67 10.10
C GLN A 169 -2.91 12.47 9.86
N LEU A 170 -2.38 11.37 9.35
CA LEU A 170 -3.13 10.14 9.13
C LEU A 170 -3.71 9.56 10.44
N SER A 171 -2.94 9.64 11.53
CA SER A 171 -3.37 9.17 12.84
C SER A 171 -4.54 9.99 13.39
N VAL A 172 -4.52 11.30 13.22
CA VAL A 172 -5.62 12.20 13.62
C VAL A 172 -6.87 11.95 12.77
N GLU A 173 -6.71 11.80 11.44
CA GLU A 173 -7.82 11.67 10.50
C GLU A 173 -8.51 10.30 10.57
N TYR A 174 -7.74 9.22 10.74
CA TYR A 174 -8.23 7.85 10.60
C TYR A 174 -8.15 7.02 11.89
N GLY A 175 -7.40 7.45 12.90
CA GLY A 175 -7.14 6.66 14.11
C GLY A 175 -8.40 6.23 14.85
N ASN A 176 -9.41 7.08 14.93
CA ASN A 176 -10.70 6.76 15.55
C ASN A 176 -11.55 5.78 14.73
N SER A 177 -11.22 5.58 13.46
CA SER A 177 -11.90 4.62 12.59
C SER A 177 -11.39 3.19 12.75
N CYS A 178 -10.29 2.98 13.48
CA CYS A 178 -9.70 1.66 13.75
C CYS A 178 -10.34 1.07 15.02
N SER A 179 -11.43 0.31 14.87
CA SER A 179 -12.26 -0.08 16.02
C SER A 179 -11.83 -1.34 16.77
N THR A 180 -10.99 -2.21 16.20
CA THR A 180 -10.84 -3.59 16.72
C THR A 180 -9.43 -3.98 17.16
N ASP A 181 -8.37 -3.35 16.68
CA ASP A 181 -7.00 -3.72 17.02
C ASP A 181 -6.40 -2.80 18.11
N GLY A 182 -6.20 -3.35 19.32
CA GLY A 182 -5.60 -2.64 20.43
C GLY A 182 -4.17 -2.17 20.17
N ASN A 183 -3.39 -2.96 19.41
CA ASN A 183 -2.02 -2.62 19.05
C ASN A 183 -1.99 -1.44 18.08
N LEU A 184 -2.86 -1.44 17.08
CA LEU A 184 -2.97 -0.33 16.14
C LEU A 184 -3.42 0.96 16.84
N LYS A 185 -4.36 0.89 17.78
CA LYS A 185 -4.78 2.04 18.60
C LYS A 185 -3.62 2.62 19.42
N THR A 186 -2.84 1.77 20.07
CA THR A 186 -1.67 2.20 20.84
C THR A 186 -0.64 2.86 19.95
N ARG A 187 -0.38 2.28 18.77
CA ARG A 187 0.55 2.84 17.78
C ARG A 187 0.09 4.21 17.25
N VAL A 188 -1.17 4.33 16.87
CA VAL A 188 -1.78 5.60 16.44
C VAL A 188 -1.68 6.65 17.54
N LYS A 189 -1.96 6.26 18.79
CA LYS A 189 -1.83 7.15 19.95
C LYS A 189 -0.40 7.64 20.13
N SER A 190 0.61 6.78 19.92
CA SER A 190 2.01 7.18 20.04
C SER A 190 2.40 8.27 19.04
N TYR A 191 1.92 8.21 17.79
CA TYR A 191 2.19 9.26 16.81
C TYR A 191 1.53 10.60 17.14
N THR A 192 0.41 10.59 17.86
CA THR A 192 -0.26 11.83 18.30
C THR A 192 0.35 12.41 19.57
N ASP A 193 0.69 11.54 20.53
CA ASP A 193 1.14 11.96 21.87
C ASP A 193 2.63 12.30 21.90
N LEU A 194 3.46 11.67 21.03
CA LEU A 194 4.92 11.87 21.00
C LEU A 194 5.41 12.81 19.89
N ARG A 195 4.52 13.55 19.27
CA ARG A 195 4.86 14.52 18.25
C ARG A 195 5.79 15.61 18.80
N VAL A 196 6.71 16.10 17.98
CA VAL A 196 7.55 17.26 18.31
C VAL A 196 6.68 18.47 18.70
N GLY A 197 6.91 18.99 19.90
CA GLY A 197 6.14 20.11 20.48
C GLY A 197 4.86 19.67 21.21
N ALA A 198 4.52 18.38 21.27
CA ALA A 198 3.49 17.90 22.16
C ALA A 198 3.98 17.89 23.60
N LYS A 199 3.03 18.04 24.55
CA LYS A 199 3.34 17.84 25.97
C LYS A 199 3.70 16.37 26.18
N ALA A 200 4.87 16.12 26.82
CA ALA A 200 5.27 14.75 27.16
C ALA A 200 4.19 14.05 27.97
N PRO A 201 3.90 12.77 27.67
CA PRO A 201 3.00 11.96 28.48
C PRO A 201 3.50 11.93 29.92
N ASP A 202 2.59 12.10 30.87
CA ASP A 202 2.91 11.94 32.28
C ASP A 202 3.13 10.46 32.60
N PHE A 203 4.09 10.17 33.44
CA PHE A 203 4.35 8.81 33.91
C PHE A 203 4.71 8.83 35.41
N GLU A 204 4.41 7.73 36.06
CA GLU A 204 4.72 7.47 37.44
C GLU A 204 5.71 6.31 37.52
N ILE A 205 6.80 6.49 38.27
CA ILE A 205 7.83 5.47 38.51
C ILE A 205 8.14 5.37 39.99
N GLU A 206 8.36 4.16 40.44
CA GLU A 206 8.87 3.91 41.80
C GLU A 206 10.40 4.08 41.81
N THR A 207 10.92 4.88 42.73
CA THR A 207 12.37 5.05 42.92
C THR A 207 12.97 3.84 43.62
N ILE A 208 14.30 3.75 43.64
CA ILE A 208 15.05 2.69 44.34
C ILE A 208 14.69 2.67 45.86
N ASP A 209 14.33 3.82 46.41
CA ASP A 209 13.96 3.99 47.82
C ASP A 209 12.46 3.71 48.08
N GLY A 210 11.69 3.29 47.08
CA GLY A 210 10.26 2.98 47.16
C GLY A 210 9.34 4.20 47.17
N GLU A 211 9.79 5.37 46.73
CA GLU A 211 8.97 6.56 46.60
C GLU A 211 8.41 6.66 45.17
N ASP A 212 7.12 6.99 45.05
CA ASP A 212 6.48 7.24 43.73
C ASP A 212 6.82 8.66 43.26
N VAL A 213 7.37 8.73 42.04
CA VAL A 213 7.70 9.99 41.37
C VAL A 213 6.87 10.14 40.10
N VAL A 214 6.13 11.24 40.02
CA VAL A 214 5.31 11.61 38.85
C VAL A 214 6.03 12.70 38.09
N LEU A 215 6.23 12.52 36.75
CA LEU A 215 6.97 13.44 35.91
C LEU A 215 6.45 14.88 36.02
N SER A 216 5.14 15.09 35.96
CA SER A 216 4.52 16.42 36.03
C SER A 216 4.69 17.13 37.37
N GLN A 217 5.08 16.41 38.43
CA GLN A 217 5.32 16.95 39.76
C GLN A 217 6.79 17.31 40.02
N MET A 218 7.68 16.89 39.15
CA MET A 218 9.10 17.23 39.24
C MET A 218 9.31 18.70 38.93
N LYS A 219 9.75 19.45 39.96
CA LYS A 219 10.08 20.87 39.85
C LYS A 219 11.59 21.02 39.64
N ASN A 220 12.05 20.78 38.41
CA ASN A 220 13.45 20.96 38.05
C ASN A 220 13.57 22.02 36.94
N ASP A 221 14.71 22.73 36.89
CA ASP A 221 14.99 23.71 35.84
C ASP A 221 15.21 23.12 34.46
N TYR A 222 15.28 21.78 34.36
CA TYR A 222 15.45 21.00 33.14
C TYR A 222 14.51 19.78 33.17
N THR A 223 13.54 19.81 32.29
CA THR A 223 12.67 18.68 31.97
C THR A 223 12.67 18.45 30.46
#